data_0ff39c2d5e0fe172cf0f2688b0c7f8dd
#
_entry.id   0ff39c2d5e0fe172cf0f2688b0c7f8dd
#
_cell.length_a   1.000
_cell.length_b   1.000
_cell.length_c   1.000
_cell.angle_alpha   90.00
_cell.angle_beta   90.00
_cell.angle_gamma   90.00
#
_symmetry.space_group_name_H-M   'P 1'
#
loop_
_entity.id
_entity.type
_entity.pdbx_description
1 polymer ?
#
loop_
_entity_poly.entity_id
_entity_poly.type
_entity_poly.pdbx_seq_one_letter_code
_entity_poly.pdbx_strand_id
1 'polypeptide(L)'
;MINMFENNRLIDKLVFLNESNKNESVTINFYSWVHIIYGVIIFYGRKSEEEANYIINNTPMFTTPPKNFMEACMLGHEDEYYWGMVMSHGDRYFEKGFTRTAPDDYYEWEEGYIRDHQLEINTLVFND
;
A
#
# COMPACT_ATOMS: atom_id res chain seq x y z
N MET A 1 14.81 11.83 -11.52
CA MET A 1 14.60 10.66 -10.63
C MET A 1 13.79 9.60 -11.37
N ILE A 2 14.21 8.36 -11.29
CA ILE A 2 13.46 7.28 -11.92
C ILE A 2 12.24 6.95 -11.06
N ASN A 3 11.07 7.03 -11.65
CA ASN A 3 9.84 6.63 -10.98
C ASN A 3 9.82 5.10 -10.89
N MET A 4 9.75 4.55 -9.68
CA MET A 4 9.76 3.11 -9.48
C MET A 4 8.60 2.41 -10.18
N PHE A 5 7.49 3.10 -10.39
CA PHE A 5 6.32 2.51 -11.05
C PHE A 5 6.55 2.28 -12.55
N GLU A 6 7.66 2.72 -13.09
CA GLU A 6 8.00 2.53 -14.50
C GLU A 6 8.83 1.29 -14.78
N ASN A 7 9.35 0.60 -13.75
CA ASN A 7 10.29 -0.48 -14.00
C ASN A 7 9.73 -1.90 -13.83
N ASN A 8 8.43 -2.05 -13.89
CA ASN A 8 7.75 -3.36 -13.97
C ASN A 8 8.08 -4.37 -12.87
N ARG A 9 8.64 -3.92 -11.75
CA ARG A 9 8.96 -4.82 -10.64
C ARG A 9 7.74 -5.10 -9.77
N LEU A 10 6.74 -4.23 -9.84
CA LEU A 10 5.54 -4.34 -9.04
C LEU A 10 4.46 -4.96 -9.89
N ILE A 11 3.83 -5.99 -9.37
CA ILE A 11 2.77 -6.68 -10.09
C ILE A 11 1.52 -6.79 -9.22
N ASP A 12 0.38 -6.86 -9.90
CA ASP A 12 -0.90 -7.14 -9.27
C ASP A 12 -1.24 -8.62 -9.42
N LYS A 13 -2.26 -9.05 -8.72
CA LYS A 13 -2.85 -10.38 -8.84
C LYS A 13 -1.90 -11.51 -8.44
N LEU A 14 -1.11 -11.26 -7.41
CA LEU A 14 -0.30 -12.30 -6.80
C LEU A 14 -1.19 -13.14 -5.88
N VAL A 15 -1.21 -14.45 -6.10
CA VAL A 15 -2.06 -15.37 -5.34
C VAL A 15 -1.18 -16.29 -4.51
N PHE A 16 -1.50 -16.42 -3.23
CA PHE A 16 -0.78 -17.31 -2.32
C PHE A 16 -1.75 -18.21 -1.59
N LEU A 17 -1.44 -19.50 -1.55
CA LEU A 17 -2.23 -20.48 -0.81
C LEU A 17 -1.77 -20.52 0.65
N ASN A 18 -2.74 -20.67 1.55
CA ASN A 18 -2.42 -20.93 2.95
C ASN A 18 -1.99 -22.38 3.08
N GLU A 19 -0.73 -22.61 3.45
CA GLU A 19 -0.19 -23.96 3.55
C GLU A 19 -0.85 -24.80 4.64
N SER A 20 -1.40 -24.15 5.66
CA SER A 20 -2.11 -24.83 6.75
C SER A 20 -3.55 -25.18 6.38
N ASN A 21 -4.11 -24.49 5.39
CA ASN A 21 -5.47 -24.73 4.91
C ASN A 21 -5.53 -24.38 3.43
N LYS A 22 -5.32 -25.39 2.59
CA LYS A 22 -5.19 -25.16 1.15
C LYS A 22 -6.48 -24.77 0.44
N ASN A 23 -7.60 -24.73 1.16
CA ASN A 23 -8.85 -24.20 0.63
C ASN A 23 -8.92 -22.67 0.75
N GLU A 24 -7.93 -22.09 1.42
CA GLU A 24 -7.87 -20.65 1.66
C GLU A 24 -6.71 -20.05 0.89
N SER A 25 -6.97 -18.92 0.24
CA SER A 25 -5.93 -18.20 -0.48
C SER A 25 -6.11 -16.70 -0.28
N VAL A 26 -5.06 -15.96 -0.60
CA VAL A 26 -5.11 -14.49 -0.64
C VAL A 26 -4.57 -14.02 -1.97
N THR A 27 -5.26 -13.05 -2.55
CA THR A 27 -4.77 -12.34 -3.73
C THR A 27 -4.34 -10.95 -3.28
N ILE A 28 -3.11 -10.57 -3.58
CA ILE A 28 -2.65 -9.21 -3.31
C ILE A 28 -2.35 -8.50 -4.63
N ASN A 29 -2.94 -7.33 -4.79
CA ASN A 29 -2.68 -6.45 -5.90
C ASN A 29 -1.56 -5.50 -5.47
N PHE A 30 -0.34 -6.00 -5.51
CA PHE A 30 0.81 -5.37 -4.89
C PHE A 30 1.14 -4.02 -5.51
N TYR A 31 1.11 -3.93 -6.85
CA TYR A 31 1.37 -2.66 -7.52
C TYR A 31 0.34 -1.60 -7.08
N SER A 32 -0.95 -1.97 -7.08
CA SER A 32 -2.01 -1.05 -6.68
C SER A 32 -1.85 -0.66 -5.21
N TRP A 33 -1.51 -1.62 -4.36
CA TRP A 33 -1.30 -1.37 -2.93
C TRP A 33 -0.18 -0.34 -2.69
N VAL A 34 0.96 -0.55 -3.33
CA VAL A 34 2.10 0.38 -3.20
C VAL A 34 1.74 1.75 -3.78
N HIS A 35 1.03 1.78 -4.91
CA HIS A 35 0.67 3.03 -5.56
C HIS A 35 -0.26 3.88 -4.70
N ILE A 36 -1.24 3.24 -4.04
CA ILE A 36 -2.14 3.95 -3.13
C ILE A 36 -1.35 4.52 -1.96
N ILE A 37 -0.43 3.75 -1.39
CA ILE A 37 0.42 4.23 -0.30
C ILE A 37 1.27 5.42 -0.76
N TYR A 38 1.80 5.38 -1.97
CA TYR A 38 2.51 6.50 -2.56
C TYR A 38 1.62 7.76 -2.58
N GLY A 39 0.37 7.61 -2.99
CA GLY A 39 -0.59 8.71 -2.98
C GLY A 39 -0.88 9.24 -1.58
N VAL A 40 -0.99 8.35 -0.59
CA VAL A 40 -1.18 8.73 0.82
C VAL A 40 -0.01 9.59 1.30
N ILE A 41 1.21 9.17 0.99
CA ILE A 41 2.43 9.88 1.41
C ILE A 41 2.39 11.33 0.91
N ILE A 42 1.96 11.52 -0.33
CA ILE A 42 1.90 12.86 -0.92
C ILE A 42 0.72 13.65 -0.37
N PHE A 43 -0.49 13.10 -0.44
CA PHE A 43 -1.71 13.84 -0.15
C PHE A 43 -1.93 14.03 1.35
N TYR A 44 -1.89 12.94 2.11
CA TYR A 44 -2.11 13.01 3.57
C TYR A 44 -0.84 13.24 4.35
N GLY A 45 0.27 12.65 3.91
CA GLY A 45 1.57 12.82 4.54
C GLY A 45 2.23 14.14 4.21
N ARG A 46 1.71 14.86 3.23
CA ARG A 46 2.20 16.19 2.82
C ARG A 46 3.66 16.19 2.40
N LYS A 47 4.08 15.10 1.78
CA LYS A 47 5.41 15.00 1.20
C LYS A 47 5.37 15.39 -0.26
N SER A 48 6.52 15.81 -0.79
CA SER A 48 6.65 16.08 -2.21
C SER A 48 6.66 14.75 -2.98
N GLU A 49 6.43 14.83 -4.27
CA GLU A 49 6.53 13.67 -5.15
C GLU A 49 7.94 13.06 -5.07
N GLU A 50 8.96 13.89 -5.03
CA GLU A 50 10.34 13.44 -4.91
C GLU A 50 10.60 12.69 -3.59
N GLU A 51 10.12 13.26 -2.48
CA GLU A 51 10.24 12.60 -1.18
C GLU A 51 9.50 11.27 -1.14
N ALA A 52 8.30 11.22 -1.71
CA ALA A 52 7.51 10.01 -1.76
C ALA A 52 8.20 8.93 -2.58
N ASN A 53 8.76 9.30 -3.74
CA ASN A 53 9.53 8.36 -4.55
C ASN A 53 10.74 7.81 -3.79
N TYR A 54 11.43 8.67 -3.04
CA TYR A 54 12.54 8.24 -2.23
C TYR A 54 12.11 7.22 -1.17
N ILE A 55 11.03 7.52 -0.46
CA ILE A 55 10.51 6.62 0.60
C ILE A 55 10.15 5.26 0.01
N ILE A 56 9.41 5.24 -1.10
CA ILE A 56 8.97 3.99 -1.72
C ILE A 56 10.18 3.19 -2.22
N ASN A 57 11.13 3.84 -2.89
CA ASN A 57 12.28 3.13 -3.47
C ASN A 57 13.25 2.61 -2.41
N ASN A 58 13.23 3.17 -1.22
CA ASN A 58 14.18 2.82 -0.17
C ASN A 58 13.54 2.01 0.98
N THR A 59 12.31 1.57 0.82
CA THR A 59 11.62 0.75 1.81
C THR A 59 11.41 -0.65 1.22
N PRO A 60 12.12 -1.67 1.73
CA PRO A 60 12.03 -3.03 1.15
C PRO A 60 10.61 -3.59 1.07
N MET A 61 9.74 -3.24 2.03
CA MET A 61 8.34 -3.64 2.03
C MET A 61 7.62 -3.25 0.73
N PHE A 62 8.04 -2.14 0.11
CA PHE A 62 7.40 -1.63 -1.10
C PHE A 62 8.12 -2.05 -2.39
N THR A 63 9.37 -2.49 -2.29
CA THR A 63 10.15 -2.86 -3.47
C THR A 63 10.25 -4.37 -3.68
N THR A 64 9.88 -5.15 -2.67
CA THR A 64 9.97 -6.61 -2.72
C THR A 64 8.57 -7.20 -2.46
N PRO A 65 7.94 -7.80 -3.47
CA PRO A 65 6.62 -8.41 -3.26
C PRO A 65 6.66 -9.50 -2.19
N PRO A 66 5.55 -9.77 -1.50
CA PRO A 66 5.50 -10.86 -0.54
C PRO A 66 5.75 -12.19 -1.24
N LYS A 67 6.26 -13.16 -0.49
CA LYS A 67 6.66 -14.46 -1.06
C LYS A 67 5.71 -15.59 -0.69
N ASN A 68 4.83 -15.37 0.27
CA ASN A 68 3.93 -16.41 0.73
C ASN A 68 2.68 -15.79 1.36
N PHE A 69 1.76 -16.67 1.75
CA PHE A 69 0.48 -16.27 2.35
C PHE A 69 0.67 -15.40 3.59
N MET A 70 1.56 -15.81 4.49
CA MET A 70 1.79 -15.06 5.75
C MET A 70 2.31 -13.66 5.49
N GLU A 71 3.26 -13.53 4.57
CA GLU A 71 3.82 -12.21 4.24
C GLU A 71 2.75 -11.31 3.62
N ALA A 72 1.91 -11.87 2.74
CA ALA A 72 0.82 -11.10 2.14
C ALA A 72 -0.18 -10.65 3.20
N CYS A 73 -0.54 -11.53 4.14
CA CYS A 73 -1.46 -11.19 5.22
C CYS A 73 -0.92 -10.09 6.10
N MET A 74 0.40 -10.05 6.35
CA MET A 74 1.00 -9.00 7.15
C MET A 74 0.84 -7.62 6.52
N LEU A 75 0.90 -7.53 5.20
CA LEU A 75 0.69 -6.26 4.51
C LEU A 75 -0.73 -5.75 4.69
N GLY A 76 -1.70 -6.65 4.78
CA GLY A 76 -3.11 -6.29 4.98
C GLY A 76 -3.52 -6.07 6.43
N HIS A 77 -2.58 -6.15 7.36
CA HIS A 77 -2.86 -5.99 8.78
C HIS A 77 -3.30 -4.57 9.13
N GLU A 78 -2.83 -3.60 8.37
CA GLU A 78 -3.17 -2.20 8.52
C GLU A 78 -3.62 -1.65 7.17
N ASP A 79 -4.35 -0.53 7.18
CA ASP A 79 -4.78 0.08 5.93
C ASP A 79 -3.65 0.89 5.28
N GLU A 80 -3.86 1.30 4.04
CA GLU A 80 -2.86 2.03 3.27
C GLU A 80 -2.57 3.41 3.89
N TYR A 81 -3.57 4.01 4.53
CA TYR A 81 -3.37 5.27 5.24
C TYR A 81 -2.31 5.10 6.33
N TYR A 82 -2.45 4.07 7.15
CA TYR A 82 -1.51 3.79 8.23
C TYR A 82 -0.09 3.61 7.70
N TRP A 83 0.07 2.75 6.68
CA TRP A 83 1.40 2.50 6.11
C TRP A 83 2.04 3.77 5.56
N GLY A 84 1.24 4.58 4.85
CA GLY A 84 1.75 5.83 4.28
C GLY A 84 2.17 6.82 5.36
N MET A 85 1.40 6.94 6.43
CA MET A 85 1.70 7.88 7.50
C MET A 85 2.90 7.44 8.35
N VAL A 86 3.00 6.14 8.65
CA VAL A 86 4.15 5.61 9.40
C VAL A 86 5.44 5.82 8.61
N MET A 87 5.42 5.54 7.32
CA MET A 87 6.63 5.68 6.50
C MET A 87 7.00 7.13 6.26
N SER A 88 6.02 8.04 6.31
CA SER A 88 6.27 9.47 6.13
C SER A 88 6.73 10.16 7.41
N HIS A 89 6.16 9.79 8.55
CA HIS A 89 6.31 10.54 9.80
C HIS A 89 6.61 9.70 11.03
N GLY A 90 6.72 8.38 10.89
CA GLY A 90 7.03 7.47 11.99
C GLY A 90 5.80 6.96 12.70
N ASP A 91 6.01 6.02 13.64
CA ASP A 91 4.93 5.33 14.36
C ASP A 91 3.99 6.27 15.10
N ARG A 92 4.49 7.42 15.51
CA ARG A 92 3.73 8.38 16.29
C ARG A 92 3.33 9.59 15.48
N TYR A 93 2.97 9.38 14.22
CA TYR A 93 2.58 10.46 13.32
C TYR A 93 1.42 11.28 13.90
N PHE A 94 0.52 10.64 14.67
CA PHE A 94 -0.62 11.33 15.27
C PHE A 94 -0.20 12.37 16.33
N GLU A 95 1.02 12.31 16.84
CA GLU A 95 1.54 13.32 17.74
C GLU A 95 2.05 14.56 16.97
N LYS A 96 2.11 14.47 15.65
CA LYS A 96 2.58 15.56 14.80
C LYS A 96 1.44 16.32 14.11
N GLY A 97 0.21 16.11 14.58
CA GLY A 97 -0.95 16.83 14.06
C GLY A 97 -1.74 16.11 13.01
N PHE A 98 -1.41 14.86 12.70
CA PHE A 98 -2.15 14.04 11.75
C PHE A 98 -3.16 13.18 12.50
N THR A 99 -4.31 12.87 11.86
CA THR A 99 -5.28 11.97 12.48
C THR A 99 -4.70 10.56 12.57
N ARG A 100 -4.99 9.88 13.67
CA ARG A 100 -4.48 8.54 13.90
C ARG A 100 -5.09 7.53 12.93
N THR A 101 -6.42 7.58 12.78
CA THR A 101 -7.14 6.76 11.82
C THR A 101 -7.41 7.55 10.56
N ALA A 102 -7.75 6.85 9.47
CA ALA A 102 -8.04 7.51 8.21
C ALA A 102 -9.13 8.58 8.40
N PRO A 103 -8.92 9.80 7.83
CA PRO A 103 -9.93 10.86 7.91
C PRO A 103 -11.25 10.46 7.24
N ASP A 104 -12.31 11.19 7.57
CA ASP A 104 -13.64 10.89 7.03
C ASP A 104 -13.71 10.94 5.50
N ASP A 105 -12.88 11.77 4.86
CA ASP A 105 -12.85 11.89 3.41
C ASP A 105 -11.92 10.87 2.72
N TYR A 106 -11.27 10.00 3.49
CA TYR A 106 -10.25 9.13 2.96
C TYR A 106 -10.79 8.17 1.89
N TYR A 107 -11.92 7.53 2.14
CA TYR A 107 -12.45 6.54 1.19
C TYR A 107 -12.89 7.17 -0.13
N GLU A 108 -13.40 8.38 -0.07
CA GLU A 108 -13.74 9.14 -1.26
C GLU A 108 -12.48 9.48 -2.06
N TRP A 109 -11.43 9.92 -1.36
CA TRP A 109 -10.15 10.20 -1.98
C TRP A 109 -9.56 8.93 -2.61
N GLU A 110 -9.60 7.82 -1.89
CA GLU A 110 -9.05 6.54 -2.37
C GLU A 110 -9.76 6.07 -3.62
N GLU A 111 -11.09 6.12 -3.65
CA GLU A 111 -11.86 5.74 -4.84
C GLU A 111 -11.46 6.58 -6.05
N GLY A 112 -11.33 7.88 -5.86
CA GLY A 112 -10.91 8.77 -6.94
C GLY A 112 -9.50 8.47 -7.40
N TYR A 113 -8.62 8.21 -6.46
CA TYR A 113 -7.22 7.89 -6.77
C TYR A 113 -7.12 6.59 -7.57
N ILE A 114 -7.83 5.56 -7.14
CA ILE A 114 -7.87 4.27 -7.83
C ILE A 114 -8.37 4.44 -9.26
N ARG A 115 -9.47 5.18 -9.43
CA ARG A 115 -10.05 5.44 -10.75
C ARG A 115 -9.09 6.21 -11.65
N ASP A 116 -8.48 7.27 -11.12
CA ASP A 116 -7.62 8.15 -11.91
C ASP A 116 -6.34 7.45 -12.35
N HIS A 117 -5.87 6.49 -11.57
CA HIS A 117 -4.63 5.75 -11.87
C HIS A 117 -4.89 4.33 -12.38
N GLN A 118 -6.16 3.97 -12.60
CA GLN A 118 -6.54 2.66 -13.14
C GLN A 118 -6.00 1.48 -12.32
N LEU A 119 -6.13 1.61 -11.00
CA LEU A 119 -5.66 0.59 -10.07
C LEU A 119 -6.77 -0.42 -9.75
N GLU A 120 -6.37 -1.54 -9.14
CA GLU A 120 -7.33 -2.54 -8.68
C GLU A 120 -8.09 -2.00 -7.46
N ILE A 121 -9.41 -2.25 -7.43
CA ILE A 121 -10.28 -1.70 -6.38
C ILE A 121 -9.96 -2.28 -5.02
N ASN A 122 -9.72 -3.60 -4.96
CA ASN A 122 -9.38 -4.28 -3.71
C ASN A 122 -7.92 -4.69 -3.75
N THR A 123 -7.12 -4.15 -2.85
CA THR A 123 -5.69 -4.44 -2.83
C THR A 123 -5.39 -5.80 -2.22
N LEU A 124 -6.29 -6.30 -1.36
CA LEU A 124 -6.14 -7.61 -0.73
C LEU A 124 -7.50 -8.30 -0.73
N VAL A 125 -7.55 -9.52 -1.28
CA VAL A 125 -8.80 -10.30 -1.37
C VAL A 125 -8.55 -11.69 -0.82
N PHE A 126 -9.34 -12.10 0.17
CA PHE A 126 -9.28 -13.45 0.73
C PHE A 126 -10.32 -14.33 0.06
N ASN A 127 -9.91 -15.54 -0.30
CA ASN A 127 -10.79 -16.54 -0.92
C ASN A 127 -10.76 -17.82 -0.09
N ASP A 128 -11.92 -18.38 0.17
CA ASP A 128 -12.07 -19.64 0.91
C ASP A 128 -12.31 -20.82 -0.03
#